data_5055bda84a43d89e3cf3f1df082a287a
#
_entry.id   5055bda84a43d89e3cf3f1df082a287a
#
_cell.length_a   1.000
_cell.length_b   1.000
_cell.length_c   1.000
_cell.angle_alpha   90.00
_cell.angle_beta   90.00
_cell.angle_gamma   90.00
#
_symmetry.space_group_name_H-M   'P 1'
#
loop_
_entity.id
_entity.type
_entity.pdbx_description
1 polymer ?
#
loop_
_entity_poly.entity_id
_entity_poly.type
_entity_poly.pdbx_seq_one_letter_code
_entity_poly.pdbx_strand_id
1 'polypeptide(L)'
;VADMYLEGSDQHRGWFQSSLLTAVAVTGKAPYKSVLTHGYVVDGEGRKMSKSVGNVMVPQEIISQYGADIVRLWTASTDYRADIRISPKIVKQLSEVYRKIRNTMRYILSNTADFDYEKDAVPFNEMLELDRWALMHLQLLKKEVTEAYDNYEFHVLYHAIHNFCTVEMSSYYLDILKDRLYAYKADSKERRSAQTAMYEILMDLMVMLTPVLSFTMEEVWQFMKKPANAPVSVQMLPWPQVKEEYLDEALEAKWDNFIEIRSEITKVLEVARREKTIGHSLDANVVLHATGDALAILKSVEAELATLLIVSKATIVEGTEEGSA
;
A
#
# COMPACT_ATOMS: atom_id res chain seq x y z
N VAL A 1 3.48 24.80 27.60
CA VAL A 1 4.09 24.81 26.28
C VAL A 1 3.38 23.75 25.45
N ALA A 2 2.80 24.12 24.32
CA ALA A 2 2.19 23.19 23.38
C ALA A 2 3.27 22.43 22.60
N ASP A 3 2.97 21.21 22.19
CA ASP A 3 3.88 20.46 21.33
C ASP A 3 3.89 21.05 19.91
N MET A 4 2.68 21.38 19.39
CA MET A 4 2.53 21.93 18.06
C MET A 4 1.41 22.97 18.00
N TYR A 5 1.62 24.03 17.22
CA TYR A 5 0.58 24.94 16.73
C TYR A 5 0.30 24.60 15.27
N LEU A 6 -0.97 24.35 14.93
CA LEU A 6 -1.42 23.96 13.60
C LEU A 6 -2.55 24.87 13.14
N GLU A 7 -2.31 25.67 12.11
CA GLU A 7 -3.29 26.57 11.48
C GLU A 7 -2.86 27.00 10.09
N GLY A 8 -3.70 27.76 9.41
CA GLY A 8 -3.40 28.40 8.14
C GLY A 8 -2.33 29.50 8.24
N SER A 9 -1.71 29.81 7.12
CA SER A 9 -0.63 30.80 7.02
C SER A 9 -1.03 32.21 7.41
N ASP A 10 -2.34 32.55 7.42
CA ASP A 10 -2.86 33.84 7.91
C ASP A 10 -2.58 34.04 9.41
N GLN A 11 -2.43 32.96 10.19
CA GLN A 11 -2.17 33.04 11.62
C GLN A 11 -0.76 33.55 11.98
N HIS A 12 0.13 33.65 11.00
CA HIS A 12 1.40 34.36 11.17
C HIS A 12 1.22 35.84 11.49
N ARG A 13 0.07 36.45 11.13
CA ARG A 13 -0.33 37.81 11.49
C ARG A 13 -1.51 37.84 12.46
N GLY A 14 -1.85 36.72 13.06
CA GLY A 14 -2.97 36.55 13.97
C GLY A 14 -2.55 35.88 15.27
N TRP A 15 -3.14 34.75 15.56
CA TRP A 15 -2.94 34.03 16.80
C TRP A 15 -1.49 33.64 17.07
N PHE A 16 -0.76 33.14 16.06
CA PHE A 16 0.66 32.74 16.25
C PHE A 16 1.49 33.93 16.70
N GLN A 17 1.33 35.09 16.07
CA GLN A 17 2.06 36.30 16.39
C GLN A 17 1.72 36.80 17.81
N SER A 18 0.46 36.96 18.13
CA SER A 18 0.05 37.48 19.44
C SER A 18 0.42 36.54 20.58
N SER A 19 0.25 35.23 20.40
CA SER A 19 0.64 34.21 21.37
C SER A 19 2.15 34.17 21.58
N LEU A 20 2.95 34.24 20.50
CA LEU A 20 4.41 34.22 20.58
C LEU A 20 4.95 35.47 21.31
N LEU A 21 4.51 36.66 20.88
CA LEU A 21 5.03 37.93 21.44
C LEU A 21 4.72 38.06 22.92
N THR A 22 3.47 37.75 23.34
CA THR A 22 3.08 37.81 24.74
C THR A 22 3.80 36.76 25.58
N ALA A 23 3.95 35.52 25.09
CA ALA A 23 4.66 34.48 25.83
C ALA A 23 6.16 34.84 26.01
N VAL A 24 6.84 35.32 24.95
CA VAL A 24 8.25 35.71 25.03
C VAL A 24 8.43 36.90 25.95
N ALA A 25 7.53 37.88 25.90
CA ALA A 25 7.61 39.06 26.79
C ALA A 25 7.48 38.68 28.29
N VAL A 26 6.66 37.67 28.61
CA VAL A 26 6.40 37.26 30.00
C VAL A 26 7.35 36.17 30.51
N THR A 27 7.71 35.22 29.65
CA THR A 27 8.42 33.99 30.05
C THR A 27 9.81 33.86 29.42
N GLY A 28 10.16 34.69 28.42
CA GLY A 28 11.38 34.59 27.63
C GLY A 28 11.41 33.38 26.68
N LYS A 29 10.30 32.65 26.51
CA LYS A 29 10.24 31.41 25.70
C LYS A 29 9.00 31.39 24.82
N ALA A 30 9.11 30.69 23.67
CA ALA A 30 7.95 30.39 22.82
C ALA A 30 6.93 29.50 23.54
N PRO A 31 5.61 29.67 23.28
CA PRO A 31 4.54 28.88 23.90
C PRO A 31 4.37 27.51 23.25
N TYR A 32 5.13 27.17 22.21
CA TYR A 32 5.08 25.94 21.46
C TYR A 32 6.49 25.42 21.14
N LYS A 33 6.58 24.12 20.82
CA LYS A 33 7.81 23.47 20.36
C LYS A 33 7.95 23.54 18.83
N SER A 34 6.83 23.41 18.11
CA SER A 34 6.79 23.43 16.65
C SER A 34 5.57 24.17 16.12
N VAL A 35 5.64 24.60 14.86
CA VAL A 35 4.54 25.20 14.12
C VAL A 35 4.40 24.51 12.79
N LEU A 36 3.18 24.05 12.47
CA LEU A 36 2.82 23.53 11.17
C LEU A 36 1.78 24.48 10.55
N THR A 37 2.06 24.98 9.35
CA THR A 37 1.12 25.83 8.61
C THR A 37 0.64 25.15 7.34
N HIS A 38 -0.65 25.32 7.04
CA HIS A 38 -1.27 24.81 5.83
C HIS A 38 -1.79 25.94 4.95
N GLY A 39 -1.98 25.62 3.66
CA GLY A 39 -2.69 26.46 2.70
C GLY A 39 -4.20 26.44 2.89
N TYR A 40 -4.90 26.97 1.91
CA TYR A 40 -6.37 27.04 1.93
C TYR A 40 -7.00 25.96 1.06
N VAL A 41 -8.26 25.65 1.38
CA VAL A 41 -9.08 24.80 0.51
C VAL A 41 -9.74 25.67 -0.55
N VAL A 42 -9.49 25.32 -1.80
CA VAL A 42 -10.03 26.01 -2.98
C VAL A 42 -10.89 25.07 -3.82
N ASP A 43 -11.73 25.61 -4.71
CA ASP A 43 -12.52 24.78 -5.61
C ASP A 43 -11.65 24.05 -6.66
N GLY A 44 -12.26 23.20 -7.50
CA GLY A 44 -11.54 22.43 -8.50
C GLY A 44 -10.77 23.27 -9.53
N GLU A 45 -11.11 24.55 -9.67
CA GLU A 45 -10.45 25.51 -10.57
C GLU A 45 -9.42 26.39 -9.85
N GLY A 46 -9.23 26.18 -8.54
CA GLY A 46 -8.27 26.93 -7.73
C GLY A 46 -8.79 28.27 -7.23
N ARG A 47 -10.11 28.49 -7.25
CA ARG A 47 -10.73 29.73 -6.74
C ARG A 47 -11.10 29.57 -5.27
N LYS A 48 -10.99 30.66 -4.52
CA LYS A 48 -11.46 30.70 -3.13
C LYS A 48 -12.95 30.35 -3.04
N MET A 49 -13.27 29.44 -2.14
CA MET A 49 -14.66 29.06 -1.88
C MET A 49 -15.38 30.14 -1.08
N SER A 50 -16.58 30.51 -1.52
CA SER A 50 -17.46 31.41 -0.80
C SER A 50 -18.94 31.10 -1.04
N LYS A 51 -19.76 31.38 -0.04
CA LYS A 51 -21.23 31.21 -0.15
C LYS A 51 -21.84 32.05 -1.27
N SER A 52 -21.30 33.25 -1.52
CA SER A 52 -21.77 34.16 -2.56
C SER A 52 -21.49 33.65 -3.98
N VAL A 53 -20.43 32.92 -4.18
CA VAL A 53 -20.08 32.28 -5.47
C VAL A 53 -20.78 30.92 -5.64
N GLY A 54 -21.24 30.31 -4.55
CA GLY A 54 -21.91 29.00 -4.59
C GLY A 54 -21.01 27.81 -4.87
N ASN A 55 -19.69 27.97 -4.68
CA ASN A 55 -18.69 26.95 -4.95
C ASN A 55 -18.18 26.25 -3.68
N VAL A 56 -18.89 26.40 -2.57
CA VAL A 56 -18.53 25.78 -1.29
C VAL A 56 -18.88 24.31 -1.32
N MET A 57 -17.93 23.46 -1.02
CA MET A 57 -18.13 22.02 -0.78
C MET A 57 -18.10 21.76 0.72
N VAL A 58 -19.19 21.28 1.27
CA VAL A 58 -19.34 21.05 2.71
C VAL A 58 -18.90 19.63 3.05
N PRO A 59 -18.01 19.42 4.04
CA PRO A 59 -17.54 18.09 4.42
C PRO A 59 -18.67 17.08 4.73
N GLN A 60 -19.78 17.54 5.32
CA GLN A 60 -20.93 16.69 5.65
C GLN A 60 -21.60 16.06 4.42
N GLU A 61 -21.59 16.75 3.28
CA GLU A 61 -22.11 16.20 2.02
C GLU A 61 -21.23 15.07 1.51
N ILE A 62 -19.90 15.23 1.60
CA ILE A 62 -18.94 14.19 1.25
C ILE A 62 -19.07 12.99 2.20
N ILE A 63 -19.16 13.25 3.50
CA ILE A 63 -19.28 12.22 4.54
C ILE A 63 -20.57 11.41 4.33
N SER A 64 -21.69 12.07 4.03
CA SER A 64 -22.97 11.38 3.81
C SER A 64 -22.95 10.46 2.58
N GLN A 65 -22.18 10.81 1.55
CA GLN A 65 -22.12 10.07 0.30
C GLN A 65 -21.01 9.03 0.25
N TYR A 66 -19.84 9.33 0.81
CA TYR A 66 -18.64 8.53 0.66
C TYR A 66 -18.04 8.02 1.98
N GLY A 67 -18.50 8.54 3.12
CA GLY A 67 -17.93 8.26 4.44
C GLY A 67 -16.82 9.22 4.85
N ALA A 68 -16.55 9.27 6.17
CA ALA A 68 -15.59 10.20 6.75
C ALA A 68 -14.14 9.92 6.31
N ASP A 69 -13.78 8.66 6.11
CA ASP A 69 -12.43 8.26 5.71
C ASP A 69 -12.04 8.81 4.33
N ILE A 70 -12.99 9.12 3.45
CA ILE A 70 -12.69 9.77 2.17
C ILE A 70 -12.23 11.22 2.36
N VAL A 71 -12.83 11.96 3.28
CA VAL A 71 -12.37 13.34 3.60
C VAL A 71 -10.97 13.30 4.20
N ARG A 72 -10.72 12.34 5.11
CA ARG A 72 -9.42 12.13 5.74
C ARG A 72 -8.35 11.74 4.70
N LEU A 73 -8.68 10.80 3.82
CA LEU A 73 -7.79 10.37 2.74
C LEU A 73 -7.48 11.50 1.74
N TRP A 74 -8.50 12.35 1.43
CA TRP A 74 -8.30 13.53 0.60
C TRP A 74 -7.27 14.48 1.22
N THR A 75 -7.41 14.79 2.52
CA THR A 75 -6.45 15.64 3.23
C THR A 75 -5.04 15.04 3.21
N ALA A 76 -4.91 13.73 3.39
CA ALA A 76 -3.62 13.05 3.37
C ALA A 76 -3.02 12.90 1.95
N SER A 77 -3.85 12.93 0.90
CA SER A 77 -3.39 12.68 -0.48
C SER A 77 -2.74 13.88 -1.16
N THR A 78 -2.75 15.04 -0.54
CA THR A 78 -2.28 16.30 -1.12
C THR A 78 -1.22 16.96 -0.25
N ASP A 79 -0.31 17.72 -0.87
CA ASP A 79 0.63 18.56 -0.11
C ASP A 79 -0.11 19.79 0.43
N TYR A 80 -0.52 19.71 1.68
CA TYR A 80 -1.27 20.75 2.40
C TYR A 80 -0.48 22.05 2.64
N ARG A 81 0.82 22.08 2.39
CA ARG A 81 1.65 23.31 2.50
C ARG A 81 1.28 24.36 1.46
N ALA A 82 0.66 23.92 0.36
CA ALA A 82 0.04 24.80 -0.64
C ALA A 82 -1.49 24.76 -0.54
N ASP A 83 -2.17 25.60 -1.35
CA ASP A 83 -3.61 25.56 -1.46
C ASP A 83 -4.06 24.23 -2.11
N ILE A 84 -5.03 23.57 -1.47
CA ILE A 84 -5.50 22.25 -1.89
C ILE A 84 -6.88 22.34 -2.55
N ARG A 85 -7.02 21.63 -3.67
CA ARG A 85 -8.26 21.66 -4.46
C ARG A 85 -9.21 20.56 -4.02
N ILE A 86 -10.51 20.91 -4.01
CA ILE A 86 -11.58 19.94 -3.83
C ILE A 86 -12.67 20.13 -4.88
N SER A 87 -13.17 19.03 -5.42
CA SER A 87 -14.31 19.01 -6.34
C SER A 87 -14.98 17.63 -6.32
N PRO A 88 -16.22 17.48 -6.80
CA PRO A 88 -16.87 16.17 -6.91
C PRO A 88 -16.06 15.16 -7.74
N LYS A 89 -15.35 15.63 -8.77
CA LYS A 89 -14.47 14.80 -9.60
C LYS A 89 -13.29 14.27 -8.80
N ILE A 90 -12.62 15.12 -8.01
CA ILE A 90 -11.48 14.74 -7.17
C ILE A 90 -11.92 13.72 -6.12
N VAL A 91 -13.03 13.97 -5.42
CA VAL A 91 -13.60 13.07 -4.41
C VAL A 91 -13.94 11.70 -5.03
N LYS A 92 -14.56 11.69 -6.22
CA LYS A 92 -14.85 10.45 -6.93
C LYS A 92 -13.59 9.66 -7.31
N GLN A 93 -12.57 10.32 -7.84
CA GLN A 93 -11.28 9.66 -8.15
C GLN A 93 -10.64 9.07 -6.90
N LEU A 94 -10.67 9.80 -5.79
CA LEU A 94 -10.14 9.34 -4.53
C LEU A 94 -10.92 8.15 -3.96
N SER A 95 -12.24 8.12 -4.15
CA SER A 95 -13.07 6.97 -3.75
C SER A 95 -12.68 5.68 -4.48
N GLU A 96 -12.18 5.78 -5.73
CA GLU A 96 -11.64 4.62 -6.46
C GLU A 96 -10.33 4.13 -5.86
N VAL A 97 -9.43 5.05 -5.46
CA VAL A 97 -8.20 4.70 -4.75
C VAL A 97 -8.50 4.03 -3.42
N TYR A 98 -9.38 4.62 -2.62
CA TYR A 98 -9.85 4.03 -1.37
C TYR A 98 -10.39 2.61 -1.58
N ARG A 99 -11.21 2.41 -2.63
CA ARG A 99 -11.76 1.09 -2.95
C ARG A 99 -10.69 0.06 -3.24
N LYS A 100 -9.61 0.44 -3.93
CA LYS A 100 -8.48 -0.45 -4.21
C LYS A 100 -7.79 -0.88 -2.92
N ILE A 101 -7.45 0.07 -2.04
CA ILE A 101 -6.85 -0.23 -0.73
C ILE A 101 -7.77 -1.15 0.09
N ARG A 102 -9.06 -0.82 0.19
CA ARG A 102 -10.04 -1.63 0.91
C ARG A 102 -10.21 -3.04 0.32
N ASN A 103 -10.16 -3.17 -1.00
CA ASN A 103 -10.24 -4.47 -1.67
C ASN A 103 -9.02 -5.35 -1.38
N THR A 104 -7.81 -4.77 -1.32
CA THR A 104 -6.60 -5.50 -0.90
C THR A 104 -6.78 -6.07 0.50
N MET A 105 -7.22 -5.24 1.45
CA MET A 105 -7.48 -5.69 2.83
C MET A 105 -8.56 -6.77 2.89
N ARG A 106 -9.67 -6.60 2.17
CA ARG A 106 -10.75 -7.58 2.11
C ARG A 106 -10.29 -8.91 1.51
N TYR A 107 -9.45 -8.87 0.47
CA TYR A 107 -8.88 -10.07 -0.14
C TYR A 107 -8.04 -10.85 0.86
N ILE A 108 -7.16 -10.16 1.59
CA ILE A 108 -6.33 -10.77 2.63
C ILE A 108 -7.19 -11.36 3.74
N LEU A 109 -8.14 -10.61 4.30
CA LEU A 109 -9.07 -11.10 5.32
C LEU A 109 -9.79 -12.38 4.91
N SER A 110 -10.29 -12.42 3.67
CA SER A 110 -11.04 -13.59 3.17
C SER A 110 -10.15 -14.82 3.05
N ASN A 111 -8.86 -14.63 2.69
CA ASN A 111 -7.92 -15.73 2.47
C ASN A 111 -7.12 -16.12 3.73
N THR A 112 -7.31 -15.41 4.83
CA THR A 112 -6.72 -15.74 6.15
C THR A 112 -7.77 -16.16 7.18
N ALA A 113 -9.03 -16.36 6.77
CA ALA A 113 -10.13 -16.69 7.69
C ALA A 113 -9.94 -18.04 8.43
N ASP A 114 -9.31 -19.02 7.79
CA ASP A 114 -8.97 -20.33 8.36
C ASP A 114 -7.57 -20.40 8.99
N PHE A 115 -6.85 -19.27 9.03
CA PHE A 115 -5.48 -19.18 9.51
C PHE A 115 -5.43 -18.73 10.98
N ASP A 116 -4.60 -19.39 11.77
CA ASP A 116 -4.33 -19.06 13.18
C ASP A 116 -2.84 -18.76 13.33
N TYR A 117 -2.50 -17.48 13.49
CA TYR A 117 -1.10 -17.07 13.49
C TYR A 117 -0.26 -17.77 14.56
N GLU A 118 -0.84 -18.05 15.73
CA GLU A 118 -0.11 -18.72 16.83
C GLU A 118 0.19 -20.20 16.54
N LYS A 119 -0.58 -20.84 15.64
CA LYS A 119 -0.46 -22.28 15.35
C LYS A 119 0.10 -22.57 13.96
N ASP A 120 -0.28 -21.75 12.99
CA ASP A 120 -0.12 -22.04 11.57
C ASP A 120 1.02 -21.22 10.94
N ALA A 121 1.58 -20.22 11.66
CA ALA A 121 2.61 -19.34 11.11
C ALA A 121 3.88 -20.12 10.74
N VAL A 122 4.38 -19.84 9.54
CA VAL A 122 5.63 -20.39 9.03
C VAL A 122 6.75 -19.41 9.39
N PRO A 123 7.84 -19.86 10.03
CA PRO A 123 9.00 -19.00 10.31
C PRO A 123 9.57 -18.39 9.02
N PHE A 124 10.02 -17.14 9.08
CA PHE A 124 10.49 -16.37 7.91
C PHE A 124 11.52 -17.13 7.05
N ASN A 125 12.51 -17.75 7.69
CA ASN A 125 13.57 -18.52 7.01
C ASN A 125 13.06 -19.83 6.36
N GLU A 126 11.85 -20.26 6.69
CA GLU A 126 11.20 -21.44 6.11
C GLU A 126 10.12 -21.10 5.08
N MET A 127 9.79 -19.82 4.93
CA MET A 127 8.81 -19.34 3.95
C MET A 127 9.32 -19.52 2.52
N LEU A 128 8.40 -19.59 1.57
CA LEU A 128 8.72 -19.51 0.16
C LEU A 128 9.33 -18.13 -0.18
N GLU A 129 10.19 -18.13 -1.17
CA GLU A 129 10.99 -16.93 -1.49
C GLU A 129 10.12 -15.73 -1.89
N LEU A 130 9.04 -15.94 -2.64
CA LEU A 130 8.08 -14.90 -2.99
C LEU A 130 7.41 -14.29 -1.75
N ASP A 131 7.12 -15.09 -0.73
CA ASP A 131 6.50 -14.59 0.50
C ASP A 131 7.50 -13.79 1.35
N ARG A 132 8.79 -14.21 1.35
CA ARG A 132 9.87 -13.43 1.97
C ARG A 132 10.10 -12.10 1.26
N TRP A 133 10.04 -12.08 -0.07
CA TRP A 133 10.09 -10.85 -0.85
C TRP A 133 8.95 -9.89 -0.48
N ALA A 134 7.72 -10.36 -0.38
CA ALA A 134 6.58 -9.53 0.00
C ALA A 134 6.73 -8.94 1.42
N LEU A 135 7.26 -9.72 2.37
CA LEU A 135 7.53 -9.24 3.72
C LEU A 135 8.74 -8.27 3.78
N MET A 136 9.74 -8.44 2.93
CA MET A 136 10.84 -7.50 2.78
C MET A 136 10.33 -6.14 2.26
N HIS A 137 9.51 -6.13 1.21
CA HIS A 137 8.88 -4.91 0.69
C HIS A 137 8.00 -4.23 1.73
N LEU A 138 7.33 -4.99 2.59
CA LEU A 138 6.62 -4.43 3.74
C LEU A 138 7.58 -3.68 4.70
N GLN A 139 8.81 -4.18 4.91
CA GLN A 139 9.77 -3.46 5.76
C GLN A 139 10.22 -2.14 5.12
N LEU A 140 10.45 -2.12 3.81
CA LEU A 140 10.78 -0.90 3.07
C LEU A 140 9.63 0.10 3.17
N LEU A 141 8.39 -0.34 2.94
CA LEU A 141 7.20 0.49 3.12
C LEU A 141 7.10 1.06 4.54
N LYS A 142 7.39 0.27 5.58
CA LYS A 142 7.36 0.76 6.98
C LYS A 142 8.36 1.87 7.22
N LYS A 143 9.58 1.77 6.66
CA LYS A 143 10.60 2.84 6.76
C LYS A 143 10.07 4.13 6.12
N GLU A 144 9.61 4.05 4.88
CA GLU A 144 9.11 5.20 4.13
C GLU A 144 7.89 5.85 4.79
N VAL A 145 6.91 5.05 5.21
CA VAL A 145 5.69 5.55 5.86
C VAL A 145 5.99 6.17 7.21
N THR A 146 6.89 5.58 8.01
CA THR A 146 7.26 6.15 9.31
C THR A 146 7.95 7.50 9.14
N GLU A 147 8.91 7.60 8.24
CA GLU A 147 9.61 8.85 7.93
C GLU A 147 8.62 9.93 7.42
N ALA A 148 7.68 9.55 6.55
CA ALA A 148 6.67 10.46 6.03
C ALA A 148 5.74 10.99 7.14
N TYR A 149 5.36 10.17 8.13
CA TYR A 149 4.60 10.62 9.29
C TYR A 149 5.43 11.56 10.19
N ASP A 150 6.68 11.23 10.47
CA ASP A 150 7.56 12.03 11.31
C ASP A 150 7.83 13.42 10.71
N ASN A 151 7.87 13.50 9.38
CA ASN A 151 8.04 14.73 8.62
C ASN A 151 6.73 15.45 8.27
N TYR A 152 5.57 14.91 8.68
CA TYR A 152 4.24 15.41 8.29
C TYR A 152 4.00 15.45 6.78
N GLU A 153 4.59 14.53 6.03
CA GLU A 153 4.48 14.42 4.56
C GLU A 153 3.43 13.37 4.16
N PHE A 154 2.18 13.62 4.54
CA PHE A 154 1.09 12.64 4.38
C PHE A 154 0.83 12.23 2.92
N HIS A 155 1.11 13.10 1.95
CA HIS A 155 1.00 12.77 0.54
C HIS A 155 2.03 11.71 0.09
N VAL A 156 3.22 11.67 0.71
CA VAL A 156 4.24 10.64 0.46
C VAL A 156 3.72 9.28 0.91
N LEU A 157 3.29 9.17 2.18
CA LEU A 157 2.73 7.91 2.67
C LEU A 157 1.49 7.45 1.89
N TYR A 158 0.63 8.39 1.43
CA TYR A 158 -0.51 8.06 0.60
C TYR A 158 -0.08 7.37 -0.70
N HIS A 159 0.91 7.93 -1.39
CA HIS A 159 1.41 7.35 -2.63
C HIS A 159 2.12 6.02 -2.41
N ALA A 160 2.96 5.91 -1.38
CA ALA A 160 3.65 4.67 -1.01
C ALA A 160 2.66 3.52 -0.74
N ILE A 161 1.68 3.74 0.14
CA ILE A 161 0.68 2.72 0.46
C ILE A 161 -0.22 2.40 -0.74
N HIS A 162 -0.64 3.40 -1.52
CA HIS A 162 -1.41 3.17 -2.74
C HIS A 162 -0.65 2.30 -3.73
N ASN A 163 0.63 2.61 -3.98
CA ASN A 163 1.49 1.82 -4.87
C ASN A 163 1.64 0.39 -4.34
N PHE A 164 2.01 0.23 -3.08
CA PHE A 164 2.14 -1.09 -2.45
C PHE A 164 0.87 -1.93 -2.61
N CYS A 165 -0.31 -1.38 -2.27
CA CYS A 165 -1.58 -2.11 -2.39
C CYS A 165 -1.96 -2.45 -3.83
N THR A 166 -1.68 -1.57 -4.80
CA THR A 166 -2.19 -1.73 -6.17
C THR A 166 -1.20 -2.43 -7.10
N VAL A 167 0.07 -2.12 -7.00
CA VAL A 167 1.11 -2.67 -7.89
C VAL A 167 1.70 -3.92 -7.26
N GLU A 168 2.34 -3.79 -6.11
CA GLU A 168 3.08 -4.89 -5.51
C GLU A 168 2.14 -6.00 -5.00
N MET A 169 1.08 -5.64 -4.29
CA MET A 169 0.14 -6.62 -3.76
C MET A 169 -0.87 -7.09 -4.82
N SER A 170 -1.77 -6.22 -5.28
CA SER A 170 -2.91 -6.68 -6.08
C SER A 170 -2.54 -7.14 -7.49
N SER A 171 -1.62 -6.43 -8.17
CA SER A 171 -1.23 -6.75 -9.55
C SER A 171 -0.14 -7.81 -9.66
N TYR A 172 0.56 -8.10 -8.56
CA TYR A 172 1.67 -9.04 -8.56
C TYR A 172 1.49 -10.13 -7.51
N TYR A 173 1.82 -9.87 -6.25
CA TYR A 173 1.89 -10.88 -5.21
C TYR A 173 0.59 -11.67 -5.03
N LEU A 174 -0.52 -10.99 -4.75
CA LEU A 174 -1.80 -11.64 -4.50
C LEU A 174 -2.41 -12.31 -5.75
N ASP A 175 -2.05 -11.84 -6.94
CA ASP A 175 -2.46 -12.46 -8.19
C ASP A 175 -1.79 -13.82 -8.40
N ILE A 176 -0.49 -13.90 -8.13
CA ILE A 176 0.28 -15.16 -8.21
C ILE A 176 -0.19 -16.17 -7.16
N LEU A 177 -0.59 -15.70 -5.96
CA LEU A 177 -0.97 -16.58 -4.87
C LEU A 177 -2.30 -17.34 -5.07
N LYS A 178 -3.12 -16.97 -6.05
CA LYS A 178 -4.47 -17.51 -6.21
C LYS A 178 -4.50 -19.03 -6.26
N ASP A 179 -3.59 -19.65 -7.00
CA ASP A 179 -3.53 -21.11 -7.11
C ASP A 179 -3.18 -21.76 -5.76
N ARG A 180 -2.18 -21.24 -5.04
CA ARG A 180 -1.82 -21.72 -3.68
C ARG A 180 -2.98 -21.58 -2.70
N LEU A 181 -3.70 -20.47 -2.74
CA LEU A 181 -4.79 -20.19 -1.79
C LEU A 181 -6.04 -21.03 -2.03
N TYR A 182 -6.34 -21.34 -3.30
CA TYR A 182 -7.61 -21.98 -3.68
C TYR A 182 -7.50 -23.47 -4.00
N ALA A 183 -6.34 -23.93 -4.49
CA ALA A 183 -6.18 -25.30 -4.95
C ALA A 183 -5.35 -26.19 -4.00
N TYR A 184 -4.45 -25.60 -3.19
CA TYR A 184 -3.61 -26.37 -2.29
C TYR A 184 -4.36 -26.78 -1.02
N LYS A 185 -3.86 -27.84 -0.35
CA LYS A 185 -4.41 -28.27 0.94
C LYS A 185 -4.37 -27.11 1.96
N ALA A 186 -5.39 -27.05 2.81
CA ALA A 186 -5.52 -26.03 3.83
C ALA A 186 -4.28 -25.94 4.76
N ASP A 187 -3.67 -27.06 5.08
CA ASP A 187 -2.53 -27.22 5.98
C ASP A 187 -1.17 -27.36 5.26
N SER A 188 -1.13 -27.16 3.93
CA SER A 188 0.15 -27.24 3.21
C SER A 188 1.07 -26.08 3.60
N LYS A 189 2.38 -26.34 3.62
CA LYS A 189 3.39 -25.36 3.98
C LYS A 189 3.35 -24.14 3.05
N GLU A 190 3.15 -24.37 1.75
CA GLU A 190 3.08 -23.33 0.72
C GLU A 190 1.92 -22.37 0.95
N ARG A 191 0.74 -22.93 1.32
CA ARG A 191 -0.43 -22.10 1.62
C ARG A 191 -0.27 -21.36 2.94
N ARG A 192 0.23 -22.02 3.97
CA ARG A 192 0.50 -21.39 5.29
C ARG A 192 1.60 -20.34 5.20
N SER A 193 2.63 -20.51 4.37
CA SER A 193 3.65 -19.50 4.08
C SER A 193 3.02 -18.22 3.53
N ALA A 194 2.19 -18.34 2.49
CA ALA A 194 1.45 -17.22 1.92
C ALA A 194 0.52 -16.54 2.94
N GLN A 195 -0.24 -17.32 3.72
CA GLN A 195 -1.14 -16.79 4.73
C GLN A 195 -0.39 -16.08 5.87
N THR A 196 0.79 -16.55 6.26
CA THR A 196 1.63 -15.87 7.25
C THR A 196 2.06 -14.49 6.73
N ALA A 197 2.57 -14.42 5.51
CA ALA A 197 2.96 -13.15 4.90
C ALA A 197 1.75 -12.20 4.77
N MET A 198 0.64 -12.68 4.27
CA MET A 198 -0.60 -11.90 4.14
C MET A 198 -1.09 -11.37 5.49
N TYR A 199 -1.03 -12.17 6.56
CA TYR A 199 -1.43 -11.76 7.90
C TYR A 199 -0.54 -10.64 8.44
N GLU A 200 0.79 -10.77 8.33
CA GLU A 200 1.74 -9.73 8.76
C GLU A 200 1.55 -8.43 7.95
N ILE A 201 1.37 -8.55 6.63
CA ILE A 201 1.08 -7.39 5.76
C ILE A 201 -0.20 -6.69 6.21
N LEU A 202 -1.28 -7.43 6.47
CA LEU A 202 -2.54 -6.84 6.91
C LEU A 202 -2.41 -6.13 8.25
N MET A 203 -1.71 -6.74 9.21
CA MET A 203 -1.49 -6.16 10.54
C MET A 203 -0.76 -4.81 10.43
N ASP A 204 0.36 -4.78 9.73
CA ASP A 204 1.20 -3.58 9.65
C ASP A 204 0.52 -2.48 8.82
N LEU A 205 -0.09 -2.82 7.66
CA LEU A 205 -0.86 -1.86 6.86
C LEU A 205 -2.01 -1.24 7.66
N MET A 206 -2.73 -2.06 8.42
CA MET A 206 -3.85 -1.60 9.22
C MET A 206 -3.39 -0.57 10.27
N VAL A 207 -2.29 -0.83 10.98
CA VAL A 207 -1.75 0.12 11.97
C VAL A 207 -1.26 1.40 11.27
N MET A 208 -0.49 1.27 10.17
CA MET A 208 0.03 2.42 9.43
C MET A 208 -1.08 3.30 8.83
N LEU A 209 -2.20 2.71 8.43
CA LEU A 209 -3.34 3.45 7.88
C LEU A 209 -4.32 3.98 8.93
N THR A 210 -4.26 3.51 10.17
CA THR A 210 -5.20 3.92 11.24
C THR A 210 -5.26 5.45 11.44
N PRO A 211 -4.16 6.22 11.38
CA PRO A 211 -4.25 7.67 11.50
C PRO A 211 -5.01 8.35 10.36
N VAL A 212 -5.11 7.73 9.19
CA VAL A 212 -5.79 8.29 8.00
C VAL A 212 -7.17 7.66 7.79
N LEU A 213 -7.26 6.35 7.74
CA LEU A 213 -8.48 5.57 7.50
C LEU A 213 -9.02 4.94 8.79
N SER A 214 -9.20 5.74 9.82
CA SER A 214 -9.48 5.29 11.19
C SER A 214 -10.69 4.37 11.30
N PHE A 215 -11.78 4.68 10.60
CA PHE A 215 -13.02 3.89 10.66
C PHE A 215 -12.88 2.57 9.89
N THR A 216 -12.25 2.62 8.72
CA THR A 216 -12.03 1.43 7.89
C THR A 216 -11.07 0.45 8.58
N MET A 217 -10.00 0.95 9.20
CA MET A 217 -9.04 0.08 9.89
C MET A 217 -9.63 -0.54 11.15
N GLU A 218 -10.49 0.17 11.87
CA GLU A 218 -11.24 -0.41 12.97
C GLU A 218 -12.21 -1.51 12.49
N GLU A 219 -12.91 -1.30 11.35
CA GLU A 219 -13.73 -2.33 10.72
C GLU A 219 -12.89 -3.57 10.38
N VAL A 220 -11.74 -3.39 9.72
CA VAL A 220 -10.81 -4.51 9.41
C VAL A 220 -10.40 -5.26 10.66
N TRP A 221 -10.04 -4.52 11.73
CA TRP A 221 -9.65 -5.09 13.02
C TRP A 221 -10.75 -5.94 13.63
N GLN A 222 -12.00 -5.51 13.56
CA GLN A 222 -13.13 -6.27 14.11
C GLN A 222 -13.36 -7.60 13.38
N PHE A 223 -13.10 -7.67 12.08
CA PHE A 223 -13.25 -8.87 11.26
C PHE A 223 -12.02 -9.77 11.22
N MET A 224 -10.86 -9.29 11.66
CA MET A 224 -9.62 -10.06 11.65
C MET A 224 -9.62 -11.12 12.75
N LYS A 225 -9.08 -12.31 12.47
CA LYS A 225 -8.80 -13.31 13.50
C LYS A 225 -7.59 -12.86 14.33
N LYS A 226 -7.82 -12.64 15.58
CA LYS A 226 -6.87 -12.02 16.53
C LYS A 226 -6.47 -12.99 17.63
N PRO A 227 -5.27 -12.84 18.24
CA PRO A 227 -4.94 -13.50 19.50
C PRO A 227 -5.97 -13.18 20.59
N ALA A 228 -6.13 -14.10 21.55
CA ALA A 228 -7.13 -13.95 22.61
C ALA A 228 -6.92 -12.71 23.51
N ASN A 229 -5.69 -12.24 23.63
CA ASN A 229 -5.30 -11.07 24.42
C ASN A 229 -5.17 -9.78 23.59
N ALA A 230 -5.62 -9.80 22.33
CA ALA A 230 -5.56 -8.63 21.47
C ALA A 230 -6.40 -7.45 22.03
N PRO A 231 -5.97 -6.20 21.85
CA PRO A 231 -6.72 -5.04 22.32
C PRO A 231 -8.07 -4.92 21.61
N VAL A 232 -9.00 -4.22 22.26
CA VAL A 232 -10.37 -4.06 21.73
C VAL A 232 -10.43 -3.20 20.46
N SER A 233 -9.43 -2.35 20.22
CA SER A 233 -9.35 -1.44 19.07
C SER A 233 -7.97 -1.48 18.44
N VAL A 234 -7.91 -1.33 17.12
CA VAL A 234 -6.66 -1.18 16.35
C VAL A 234 -5.84 0.03 16.82
N GLN A 235 -6.50 1.07 17.32
CA GLN A 235 -5.83 2.28 17.80
C GLN A 235 -4.98 2.07 19.06
N MET A 236 -5.13 0.93 19.72
CA MET A 236 -4.33 0.53 20.88
C MET A 236 -3.10 -0.31 20.51
N LEU A 237 -2.93 -0.64 19.26
CA LEU A 237 -1.75 -1.36 18.78
C LEU A 237 -0.52 -0.44 18.73
N PRO A 238 0.66 -0.96 19.07
CA PRO A 238 1.90 -0.21 18.90
C PRO A 238 2.21 0.02 17.42
N TRP A 239 2.94 1.08 17.13
CA TRP A 239 3.45 1.33 15.77
C TRP A 239 4.37 0.18 15.32
N PRO A 240 4.21 -0.33 14.07
CA PRO A 240 4.95 -1.50 13.61
C PRO A 240 6.44 -1.17 13.47
N GLN A 241 7.27 -1.98 14.10
CA GLN A 241 8.72 -1.84 14.01
C GLN A 241 9.25 -2.55 12.77
N VAL A 242 10.32 -2.00 12.18
CA VAL A 242 11.03 -2.65 11.07
C VAL A 242 11.75 -3.87 11.60
N LYS A 243 11.59 -5.00 10.91
CA LYS A 243 12.31 -6.24 11.17
C LYS A 243 13.52 -6.28 10.23
N GLU A 244 14.67 -5.80 10.69
CA GLU A 244 15.87 -5.70 9.87
C GLU A 244 16.34 -7.08 9.34
N GLU A 245 16.03 -8.15 10.05
CA GLU A 245 16.31 -9.52 9.64
C GLU A 245 15.50 -10.00 8.42
N TYR A 246 14.49 -9.24 8.00
CA TYR A 246 13.73 -9.51 6.77
C TYR A 246 14.30 -8.80 5.55
N LEU A 247 15.23 -7.88 5.72
CA LEU A 247 15.90 -7.17 4.63
C LEU A 247 16.99 -8.05 4.02
N ASP A 248 16.96 -8.21 2.71
CA ASP A 248 17.90 -9.02 1.93
C ASP A 248 18.09 -8.37 0.55
N GLU A 249 19.19 -7.62 0.42
CA GLU A 249 19.50 -6.89 -0.83
C GLU A 249 19.69 -7.84 -2.03
N ALA A 250 20.16 -9.07 -1.81
CA ALA A 250 20.32 -10.04 -2.88
C ALA A 250 18.96 -10.56 -3.37
N LEU A 251 18.04 -10.78 -2.43
CA LEU A 251 16.65 -11.15 -2.73
C LEU A 251 15.94 -10.03 -3.48
N GLU A 252 16.10 -8.78 -3.02
CA GLU A 252 15.53 -7.58 -3.67
C GLU A 252 16.00 -7.51 -5.13
N ALA A 253 17.31 -7.47 -5.37
CA ALA A 253 17.88 -7.38 -6.70
C ALA A 253 17.45 -8.54 -7.62
N LYS A 254 17.36 -9.76 -7.11
CA LYS A 254 16.88 -10.92 -7.87
C LYS A 254 15.44 -10.74 -8.33
N TRP A 255 14.55 -10.32 -7.42
CA TRP A 255 13.13 -10.19 -7.73
C TRP A 255 12.83 -8.96 -8.58
N ASP A 256 13.53 -7.86 -8.41
CA ASP A 256 13.40 -6.68 -9.29
C ASP A 256 13.71 -7.05 -10.74
N ASN A 257 14.83 -7.73 -10.96
CA ASN A 257 15.18 -8.22 -12.31
C ASN A 257 14.15 -9.24 -12.84
N PHE A 258 13.64 -10.14 -12.00
CA PHE A 258 12.61 -11.08 -12.42
C PHE A 258 11.29 -10.36 -12.77
N ILE A 259 10.89 -9.34 -12.01
CA ILE A 259 9.69 -8.54 -12.27
C ILE A 259 9.79 -7.81 -13.61
N GLU A 260 10.98 -7.29 -13.96
CA GLU A 260 11.21 -6.68 -15.28
C GLU A 260 11.03 -7.71 -16.40
N ILE A 261 11.67 -8.89 -16.29
CA ILE A 261 11.52 -9.97 -17.26
C ILE A 261 10.05 -10.40 -17.38
N ARG A 262 9.37 -10.59 -16.25
CA ARG A 262 7.95 -10.94 -16.21
C ARG A 262 7.07 -9.88 -16.88
N SER A 263 7.41 -8.60 -16.74
CA SER A 263 6.67 -7.50 -17.40
C SER A 263 6.70 -7.64 -18.92
N GLU A 264 7.85 -7.96 -19.49
CA GLU A 264 7.98 -8.18 -20.93
C GLU A 264 7.16 -9.41 -21.40
N ILE A 265 7.25 -10.51 -20.67
CA ILE A 265 6.46 -11.72 -20.96
C ILE A 265 4.96 -11.44 -20.88
N THR A 266 4.53 -10.70 -19.86
CA THR A 266 3.12 -10.33 -19.69
C THR A 266 2.60 -9.48 -20.84
N LYS A 267 3.41 -8.56 -21.39
CA LYS A 267 3.04 -7.77 -22.58
C LYS A 267 2.76 -8.68 -23.79
N VAL A 268 3.59 -9.69 -24.00
CA VAL A 268 3.39 -10.67 -25.09
C VAL A 268 2.09 -11.47 -24.88
N LEU A 269 1.84 -11.94 -23.65
CA LEU A 269 0.60 -12.64 -23.31
C LEU A 269 -0.65 -11.75 -23.52
N GLU A 270 -0.57 -10.46 -23.19
CA GLU A 270 -1.66 -9.51 -23.42
C GLU A 270 -1.92 -9.25 -24.92
N VAL A 271 -0.86 -9.24 -25.75
CA VAL A 271 -1.00 -9.17 -27.21
C VAL A 271 -1.73 -10.41 -27.72
N ALA A 272 -1.27 -11.61 -27.35
CA ALA A 272 -1.91 -12.89 -27.74
C ALA A 272 -3.38 -12.96 -27.31
N ARG A 273 -3.71 -12.42 -26.13
CA ARG A 273 -5.09 -12.35 -25.62
C ARG A 273 -5.95 -11.36 -26.42
N ARG A 274 -5.41 -10.20 -26.76
CA ARG A 274 -6.08 -9.19 -27.60
C ARG A 274 -6.35 -9.71 -29.01
N GLU A 275 -5.43 -10.49 -29.54
CA GLU A 275 -5.54 -11.14 -30.87
C GLU A 275 -6.39 -12.42 -30.82
N LYS A 276 -6.87 -12.81 -29.61
CA LYS A 276 -7.68 -14.01 -29.37
C LYS A 276 -6.97 -15.32 -29.70
N THR A 277 -5.65 -15.34 -29.72
CA THR A 277 -4.83 -16.56 -29.83
C THR A 277 -4.99 -17.41 -28.57
N ILE A 278 -5.11 -16.75 -27.41
CA ILE A 278 -5.46 -17.35 -26.12
C ILE A 278 -6.69 -16.64 -25.51
N GLY A 279 -7.49 -17.34 -24.74
CA GLY A 279 -8.59 -16.76 -23.99
C GLY A 279 -8.17 -16.23 -22.63
N HIS A 280 -7.30 -16.97 -21.96
CA HIS A 280 -6.75 -16.66 -20.64
C HIS A 280 -5.26 -17.00 -20.61
N SER A 281 -4.48 -16.37 -19.70
CA SER A 281 -3.04 -16.69 -19.56
C SER A 281 -2.80 -18.17 -19.25
N LEU A 282 -3.69 -18.82 -18.49
CA LEU A 282 -3.63 -20.25 -18.19
C LEU A 282 -3.85 -21.17 -19.40
N ASP A 283 -4.27 -20.63 -20.56
CA ASP A 283 -4.31 -21.39 -21.82
C ASP A 283 -2.94 -21.46 -22.50
N ALA A 284 -1.98 -20.65 -22.03
CA ALA A 284 -0.69 -20.50 -22.66
C ALA A 284 0.32 -21.55 -22.18
N ASN A 285 1.07 -22.09 -23.14
CA ASN A 285 2.35 -22.76 -22.92
C ASN A 285 3.44 -21.82 -23.46
N VAL A 286 4.27 -21.29 -22.56
CA VAL A 286 5.27 -20.27 -22.86
C VAL A 286 6.65 -20.93 -23.01
N VAL A 287 7.35 -20.62 -24.10
CA VAL A 287 8.76 -21.00 -24.28
C VAL A 287 9.59 -19.71 -24.23
N LEU A 288 10.55 -19.67 -23.31
CA LEU A 288 11.38 -18.50 -23.06
C LEU A 288 12.81 -18.78 -23.57
N HIS A 289 13.20 -18.10 -24.62
CA HIS A 289 14.58 -18.10 -25.11
C HIS A 289 15.35 -17.01 -24.38
N ALA A 290 16.39 -17.40 -23.66
CA ALA A 290 17.17 -16.46 -22.84
C ALA A 290 18.67 -16.80 -22.85
N THR A 291 19.49 -15.76 -22.61
CA THR A 291 20.95 -15.85 -22.47
C THR A 291 21.42 -14.96 -21.31
N GLY A 292 22.66 -15.17 -20.87
CA GLY A 292 23.30 -14.32 -19.87
C GLY A 292 22.53 -14.23 -18.55
N ASP A 293 22.39 -13.02 -18.01
CA ASP A 293 21.79 -12.76 -16.69
C ASP A 293 20.30 -13.13 -16.66
N ALA A 294 19.57 -12.86 -17.74
CA ALA A 294 18.15 -13.24 -17.82
C ALA A 294 17.96 -14.77 -17.72
N LEU A 295 18.81 -15.55 -18.35
CA LEU A 295 18.80 -17.01 -18.24
C LEU A 295 19.08 -17.45 -16.80
N ALA A 296 20.07 -16.86 -16.13
CA ALA A 296 20.41 -17.19 -14.76
C ALA A 296 19.25 -16.90 -13.81
N ILE A 297 18.57 -15.76 -13.96
CA ILE A 297 17.40 -15.37 -13.17
C ILE A 297 16.25 -16.35 -13.40
N LEU A 298 15.90 -16.63 -14.66
CA LEU A 298 14.81 -17.56 -14.97
C LEU A 298 15.07 -18.97 -14.43
N LYS A 299 16.31 -19.48 -14.58
CA LYS A 299 16.70 -20.77 -14.02
C LYS A 299 16.59 -20.81 -12.49
N SER A 300 16.87 -19.69 -11.80
CA SER A 300 16.78 -19.61 -10.34
C SER A 300 15.34 -19.75 -9.79
N VAL A 301 14.33 -19.56 -10.63
CA VAL A 301 12.90 -19.69 -10.29
C VAL A 301 12.18 -20.73 -11.16
N GLU A 302 12.90 -21.58 -11.88
CA GLU A 302 12.37 -22.51 -12.88
C GLU A 302 11.26 -23.41 -12.32
N ALA A 303 11.43 -23.91 -11.09
CA ALA A 303 10.46 -24.79 -10.44
C ALA A 303 9.08 -24.13 -10.23
N GLU A 304 9.03 -22.81 -10.05
CA GLU A 304 7.81 -22.03 -9.81
C GLU A 304 7.43 -21.15 -11.01
N LEU A 305 8.19 -21.19 -12.10
CA LEU A 305 8.09 -20.24 -13.20
C LEU A 305 6.70 -20.18 -13.82
N ALA A 306 6.04 -21.30 -14.03
CA ALA A 306 4.67 -21.34 -14.56
C ALA A 306 3.67 -20.65 -13.62
N THR A 307 3.81 -20.85 -12.32
CA THR A 307 2.99 -20.16 -11.29
C THR A 307 3.27 -18.68 -11.26
N LEU A 308 4.54 -18.29 -11.29
CA LEU A 308 4.96 -16.87 -11.27
C LEU A 308 4.50 -16.10 -12.51
N LEU A 309 4.39 -16.77 -13.66
CA LEU A 309 3.88 -16.20 -14.92
C LEU A 309 2.35 -16.35 -15.06
N ILE A 310 1.71 -17.14 -14.18
CA ILE A 310 0.27 -17.46 -14.24
C ILE A 310 -0.09 -18.10 -15.59
N VAL A 311 0.69 -19.11 -15.99
CA VAL A 311 0.49 -19.87 -17.24
C VAL A 311 0.41 -21.37 -16.95
N SER A 312 -0.10 -22.16 -17.90
CA SER A 312 -0.21 -23.61 -17.72
C SER A 312 1.15 -24.31 -17.75
N LYS A 313 2.10 -23.78 -18.53
CA LYS A 313 3.45 -24.31 -18.62
C LYS A 313 4.43 -23.19 -19.04
N ALA A 314 5.63 -23.25 -18.48
CA ALA A 314 6.76 -22.42 -18.90
C ALA A 314 7.98 -23.32 -19.13
N THR A 315 8.73 -23.08 -20.20
CA THR A 315 9.94 -23.82 -20.56
C THR A 315 11.04 -22.83 -20.87
N ILE A 316 12.23 -23.05 -20.33
CA ILE A 316 13.39 -22.20 -20.60
C ILE A 316 14.27 -22.91 -21.63
N VAL A 317 14.65 -22.18 -22.67
CA VAL A 317 15.58 -22.62 -23.72
C VAL A 317 16.77 -21.65 -23.72
N GLU A 318 17.98 -22.19 -23.63
CA GLU A 318 19.20 -21.39 -23.74
C GLU A 318 19.43 -21.01 -25.20
N GLY A 319 19.54 -19.72 -25.48
CA GLY A 319 19.78 -19.21 -26.83
C GLY A 319 18.85 -18.05 -27.18
N THR A 320 19.03 -17.53 -28.38
CA THR A 320 18.13 -16.53 -28.99
C THR A 320 17.46 -17.16 -30.21
N GLU A 321 16.17 -16.97 -30.39
CA GLU A 321 15.44 -17.35 -31.57
C GLU A 321 15.36 -16.13 -32.52
N GLU A 322 15.76 -16.29 -33.78
CA GLU A 322 15.61 -15.22 -34.79
C GLU A 322 14.12 -14.97 -35.02
N GLY A 323 13.65 -13.78 -34.68
CA GLY A 323 12.27 -13.33 -34.92
C GLY A 323 11.35 -13.35 -33.69
N SER A 324 11.85 -13.66 -32.49
CA SER A 324 11.11 -13.42 -31.22
C SER A 324 11.12 -11.93 -30.88
N ALA A 325 9.92 -11.37 -30.63
CA ALA A 325 9.71 -9.98 -30.24
C ALA A 325 10.25 -9.74 -28.82
#